data_fbd8e9219f6735bcd36ed202b7754b7f
#
_entry.id   fbd8e9219f6735bcd36ed202b7754b7f
#
_cell.length_a   1.000
_cell.length_b   1.000
_cell.length_c   1.000
_cell.angle_alpha   90.00
_cell.angle_beta   90.00
_cell.angle_gamma   90.00
#
_symmetry.space_group_name_H-M   'P 1'
#
loop_
_entity.id
_entity.type
_entity.pdbx_description
1 polymer ?
#
loop_
_entity_poly.entity_id
_entity_poly.type
_entity_poly.pdbx_seq_one_letter_code
_entity_poly.pdbx_strand_id
1 'polypeptide(L)'
;DGSILMNIQELATLADLGLTVSTGRVVDYRAGSCLRQEPGHDTVPLIYPCHFNGGLVQWPKENSRKPNAIVNDERTQDLLVPAGIYVLVKRFTSKEERRRVVACIYNPDRIASPLVGFENHLNYFHVQGHGMTTDLAKGLAAFLNSSVVDAYFRRFSGHTQVNATDLRSLRYPSRDALERIGHTLNVPEMSQEALDNWVGRAL
;
A
#
# COMPACT_ATOMS: atom_id res chain seq x y z
N ASP A 1 -19.62 -9.62 18.48
CA ASP A 1 -18.40 -10.06 17.74
C ASP A 1 -18.71 -10.87 16.46
N GLY A 2 -19.78 -11.68 16.45
CA GLY A 2 -20.20 -12.44 15.26
C GLY A 2 -20.81 -11.55 14.16
N SER A 3 -21.40 -10.42 14.48
CA SER A 3 -22.09 -9.54 13.53
C SER A 3 -21.11 -8.81 12.58
N ILE A 4 -19.93 -8.41 13.05
CA ILE A 4 -18.92 -7.72 12.23
C ILE A 4 -18.34 -8.68 11.20
N LEU A 5 -18.13 -9.95 11.55
CA LEU A 5 -17.59 -10.95 10.65
C LEU A 5 -18.60 -11.40 9.57
N MET A 6 -19.89 -11.42 9.89
CA MET A 6 -20.94 -11.70 8.91
C MET A 6 -21.09 -10.57 7.88
N ASN A 7 -20.96 -9.31 8.29
CA ASN A 7 -20.98 -8.17 7.38
C ASN A 7 -19.81 -8.15 6.39
N ILE A 8 -18.64 -8.65 6.78
CA ILE A 8 -17.47 -8.74 5.88
C ILE A 8 -17.71 -9.71 4.70
N GLN A 9 -18.51 -10.76 4.87
CA GLN A 9 -18.81 -11.71 3.79
C GLN A 9 -19.74 -11.16 2.71
N GLU A 10 -20.51 -10.11 3.00
CA GLU A 10 -21.40 -9.43 2.05
C GLU A 10 -20.69 -8.31 1.28
N LEU A 11 -19.44 -8.01 1.59
CA LEU A 11 -18.67 -6.96 0.97
C LEU A 11 -18.13 -7.34 -0.43
N ALA A 12 -17.70 -6.33 -1.19
CA ALA A 12 -17.19 -6.45 -2.54
C ALA A 12 -15.86 -7.22 -2.61
N THR A 13 -15.62 -7.87 -3.73
CA THR A 13 -14.28 -8.39 -4.07
C THR A 13 -13.38 -7.26 -4.54
N LEU A 14 -12.07 -7.50 -4.51
CA LEU A 14 -11.11 -6.53 -5.07
C LEU A 14 -11.38 -6.25 -6.56
N ALA A 15 -11.77 -7.28 -7.32
CA ALA A 15 -12.14 -7.15 -8.73
C ALA A 15 -13.38 -6.26 -8.92
N ASP A 16 -14.38 -6.33 -8.03
CA ASP A 16 -15.56 -5.46 -8.08
C ASP A 16 -15.19 -3.97 -7.89
N LEU A 17 -14.09 -3.70 -7.20
CA LEU A 17 -13.54 -2.35 -7.05
C LEU A 17 -12.77 -1.87 -8.29
N GLY A 18 -12.54 -2.74 -9.27
CA GLY A 18 -11.67 -2.47 -10.41
C GLY A 18 -10.19 -2.41 -10.04
N LEU A 19 -9.80 -3.03 -8.92
CA LEU A 19 -8.45 -3.03 -8.39
C LEU A 19 -7.78 -4.40 -8.53
N THR A 20 -6.46 -4.34 -8.65
CA THR A 20 -5.56 -5.49 -8.58
C THR A 20 -4.51 -5.21 -7.50
N VAL A 21 -4.01 -6.25 -6.85
CA VAL A 21 -2.86 -6.17 -5.95
C VAL A 21 -1.75 -7.08 -6.44
N SER A 22 -0.53 -6.56 -6.47
CA SER A 22 0.67 -7.26 -6.90
C SER A 22 1.78 -7.08 -5.87
N THR A 23 2.73 -8.01 -5.85
CA THR A 23 3.96 -7.84 -5.09
C THR A 23 4.93 -6.91 -5.84
N GLY A 24 5.65 -6.07 -5.12
CA GLY A 24 6.70 -5.22 -5.69
C GLY A 24 7.69 -6.04 -6.53
N ARG A 25 8.05 -5.52 -7.70
CA ARG A 25 8.83 -6.25 -8.70
C ARG A 25 10.33 -6.18 -8.47
N VAL A 26 10.80 -5.19 -7.71
CA VAL A 26 12.23 -5.01 -7.47
C VAL A 26 12.69 -5.95 -6.36
N VAL A 27 13.66 -6.80 -6.68
CA VAL A 27 14.27 -7.75 -5.75
C VAL A 27 15.74 -7.38 -5.56
N ASP A 28 16.15 -6.99 -4.37
CA ASP A 28 17.48 -6.45 -4.06
C ASP A 28 18.63 -7.22 -4.69
N TYR A 29 18.71 -8.51 -4.43
CA TYR A 29 19.84 -9.32 -4.87
C TYR A 29 19.87 -9.53 -6.39
N ARG A 30 18.74 -9.38 -7.09
CA ARG A 30 18.66 -9.48 -8.55
C ARG A 30 18.96 -8.16 -9.24
N ALA A 31 18.55 -7.05 -8.61
CA ALA A 31 18.71 -5.71 -9.16
C ALA A 31 19.94 -4.96 -8.63
N GLY A 32 20.79 -5.62 -7.84
CA GLY A 32 21.86 -4.97 -7.06
C GLY A 32 22.74 -3.98 -7.83
N SER A 33 23.13 -4.32 -9.07
CA SER A 33 23.93 -3.41 -9.92
C SER A 33 23.17 -2.16 -10.38
N CYS A 34 21.83 -2.17 -10.33
CA CYS A 34 20.96 -1.06 -10.71
C CYS A 34 20.51 -0.19 -9.54
N LEU A 35 20.80 -0.59 -8.30
CA LEU A 35 20.39 0.14 -7.11
C LEU A 35 21.35 1.30 -6.82
N ARG A 36 20.80 2.41 -6.34
CA ARG A 36 21.56 3.61 -5.95
C ARG A 36 21.13 4.08 -4.58
N GLN A 37 22.12 4.38 -3.74
CA GLN A 37 21.84 4.89 -2.38
C GLN A 37 21.15 6.24 -2.46
N GLU A 38 21.60 7.11 -3.34
CA GLU A 38 21.06 8.45 -3.52
C GLU A 38 20.43 8.61 -4.91
N PRO A 39 19.36 9.42 -5.03
CA PRO A 39 18.78 9.78 -6.32
C PRO A 39 19.78 10.50 -7.23
N GLY A 40 19.73 10.21 -8.52
CA GLY A 40 20.51 10.85 -9.57
C GLY A 40 19.66 11.13 -10.80
N HIS A 41 20.24 11.77 -11.81
CA HIS A 41 19.55 12.14 -13.05
C HIS A 41 19.08 10.94 -13.89
N ASP A 42 19.75 9.80 -13.76
CA ASP A 42 19.47 8.53 -14.45
C ASP A 42 18.67 7.54 -13.60
N THR A 43 18.11 8.00 -12.49
CA THR A 43 17.40 7.14 -11.55
C THR A 43 15.94 7.56 -11.35
N VAL A 44 15.14 6.61 -10.84
CA VAL A 44 13.78 6.84 -10.38
C VAL A 44 13.65 6.36 -8.93
N PRO A 45 12.62 6.81 -8.20
CA PRO A 45 12.39 6.37 -6.83
C PRO A 45 12.27 4.87 -6.70
N LEU A 46 12.90 4.31 -5.67
CA LEU A 46 12.73 2.95 -5.23
C LEU A 46 12.18 2.97 -3.81
N ILE A 47 11.01 2.38 -3.62
CA ILE A 47 10.28 2.44 -2.37
C ILE A 47 10.39 1.11 -1.63
N TYR A 48 10.78 1.21 -0.37
CA TYR A 48 10.86 0.14 0.62
C TYR A 48 9.90 0.39 1.78
N PRO A 49 9.62 -0.61 2.63
CA PRO A 49 8.86 -0.39 3.86
C PRO A 49 9.41 0.72 4.77
N CYS A 50 10.72 0.94 4.75
CA CYS A 50 11.36 2.00 5.56
C CYS A 50 10.97 3.43 5.14
N HIS A 51 10.38 3.62 3.96
CA HIS A 51 9.87 4.90 3.49
C HIS A 51 8.46 5.23 4.00
N PHE A 52 7.83 4.33 4.74
CA PHE A 52 6.51 4.60 5.33
C PHE A 52 6.62 5.58 6.49
N ASN A 53 5.86 6.65 6.43
CA ASN A 53 5.78 7.65 7.49
C ASN A 53 4.37 8.24 7.58
N GLY A 54 3.66 7.96 8.67
CA GLY A 54 2.35 8.53 8.94
C GLY A 54 1.28 8.26 7.87
N GLY A 55 1.29 7.11 7.21
CA GLY A 55 0.34 6.75 6.14
C GLY A 55 0.69 7.29 4.76
N LEU A 56 1.79 8.02 4.63
CA LEU A 56 2.34 8.51 3.37
C LEU A 56 3.76 8.00 3.17
N VAL A 57 4.17 7.89 1.91
CA VAL A 57 5.57 7.64 1.56
C VAL A 57 6.36 8.93 1.73
N GLN A 58 7.43 8.87 2.52
CA GLN A 58 8.46 9.90 2.62
C GLN A 58 9.71 9.44 1.87
N TRP A 59 10.04 10.15 0.81
CA TRP A 59 11.16 9.83 -0.05
C TRP A 59 11.86 11.12 -0.56
N PRO A 60 13.19 11.14 -0.73
CA PRO A 60 14.12 10.11 -0.25
C PRO A 60 14.20 10.07 1.28
N LYS A 61 14.73 8.98 1.81
CA LYS A 61 14.99 8.84 3.24
C LYS A 61 16.49 9.06 3.50
N GLU A 62 16.82 10.11 4.23
CA GLU A 62 18.18 10.39 4.64
C GLU A 62 18.73 9.28 5.55
N ASN A 63 20.02 9.00 5.42
CA ASN A 63 20.73 7.99 6.21
C ASN A 63 20.05 6.59 6.19
N SER A 64 19.32 6.29 5.12
CA SER A 64 18.68 4.99 4.95
C SER A 64 19.73 3.89 4.76
N ARG A 65 19.50 2.72 5.39
CA ARG A 65 20.28 1.51 5.09
C ARG A 65 19.87 0.87 3.76
N LYS A 66 18.70 1.23 3.24
CA LYS A 66 18.18 0.74 1.97
C LYS A 66 18.37 1.80 0.88
N PRO A 67 18.63 1.39 -0.36
CA PRO A 67 18.74 2.32 -1.48
C PRO A 67 17.48 3.17 -1.63
N ASN A 68 17.65 4.42 -2.05
CA ASN A 68 16.53 5.32 -2.34
C ASN A 68 16.13 5.29 -3.82
N ALA A 69 16.98 4.76 -4.70
CA ALA A 69 16.77 4.88 -6.12
C ALA A 69 17.20 3.65 -6.90
N ILE A 70 16.65 3.52 -8.10
CA ILE A 70 16.98 2.49 -9.07
C ILE A 70 17.23 3.15 -10.42
N VAL A 71 18.25 2.66 -11.14
CA VAL A 71 18.57 3.13 -12.50
C VAL A 71 17.37 2.92 -13.42
N ASN A 72 17.09 3.91 -14.25
CA ASN A 72 16.04 3.87 -15.25
C ASN A 72 16.65 3.63 -16.64
N ASP A 73 16.82 2.38 -17.00
CA ASP A 73 17.33 1.95 -18.30
C ASP A 73 16.67 0.62 -18.74
N GLU A 74 17.12 0.07 -19.86
CA GLU A 74 16.55 -1.15 -20.44
C GLU A 74 16.51 -2.34 -19.46
N ARG A 75 17.45 -2.42 -18.52
CA ARG A 75 17.56 -3.53 -17.55
C ARG A 75 16.45 -3.48 -16.49
N THR A 76 15.82 -2.34 -16.29
CA THR A 76 14.87 -2.10 -15.21
C THR A 76 13.44 -1.80 -15.68
N GLN A 77 13.20 -1.67 -17.00
CA GLN A 77 11.89 -1.31 -17.54
C GLN A 77 10.75 -2.21 -17.04
N ASP A 78 10.97 -3.51 -16.97
CA ASP A 78 9.97 -4.48 -16.49
C ASP A 78 9.76 -4.44 -14.97
N LEU A 79 10.61 -3.74 -14.23
CA LEU A 79 10.56 -3.64 -12.77
C LEU A 79 9.79 -2.39 -12.30
N LEU A 80 9.60 -1.41 -13.18
CA LEU A 80 9.06 -0.11 -12.87
C LEU A 80 7.58 -0.02 -13.25
N VAL A 81 6.87 0.86 -12.56
CA VAL A 81 5.48 1.21 -12.85
C VAL A 81 5.37 2.71 -13.15
N PRO A 82 4.37 3.14 -13.94
CA PRO A 82 4.20 4.57 -14.25
C PRO A 82 3.84 5.38 -13.01
N ALA A 83 4.14 6.67 -13.05
CA ALA A 83 3.71 7.61 -12.02
C ALA A 83 2.18 7.50 -11.81
N GLY A 84 1.76 7.52 -10.56
CA GLY A 84 0.37 7.38 -10.16
C GLY A 84 0.24 7.26 -8.65
N ILE A 85 -0.98 7.34 -8.16
CA ILE A 85 -1.27 7.13 -6.74
C ILE A 85 -1.47 5.63 -6.50
N TYR A 86 -0.68 5.07 -5.61
CA TYR A 86 -0.72 3.66 -5.24
C TYR A 86 -0.91 3.51 -3.73
N VAL A 87 -1.65 2.48 -3.33
CA VAL A 87 -1.68 2.04 -1.93
C VAL A 87 -0.70 0.89 -1.77
N LEU A 88 0.25 1.07 -0.87
CA LEU A 88 1.31 0.11 -0.56
C LEU A 88 1.01 -0.57 0.77
N VAL A 89 1.32 -1.87 0.87
CA VAL A 89 1.17 -2.65 2.11
C VAL A 89 2.46 -3.40 2.38
N LYS A 90 2.95 -3.35 3.61
CA LYS A 90 4.10 -4.15 4.05
C LYS A 90 3.77 -5.65 3.95
N ARG A 91 4.64 -6.44 3.35
CA ARG A 91 4.52 -7.90 3.32
C ARG A 91 4.89 -8.54 4.66
N PHE A 92 5.82 -7.93 5.37
CA PHE A 92 6.31 -8.44 6.65
C PHE A 92 6.07 -7.39 7.72
N THR A 93 5.44 -7.81 8.81
CA THR A 93 5.27 -7.01 10.01
C THR A 93 5.83 -7.78 11.19
N SER A 94 6.55 -7.09 12.06
CA SER A 94 7.04 -7.71 13.30
C SER A 94 5.88 -7.92 14.28
N LYS A 95 6.12 -8.74 15.31
CA LYS A 95 5.12 -8.94 16.37
C LYS A 95 4.85 -7.66 17.17
N GLU A 96 5.83 -6.77 17.18
CA GLU A 96 5.78 -5.46 17.84
C GLU A 96 5.00 -4.42 17.05
N GLU A 97 4.76 -4.66 15.75
CA GLU A 97 3.90 -3.77 14.97
C GLU A 97 2.47 -3.77 15.54
N ARG A 98 1.94 -2.57 15.70
CA ARG A 98 0.60 -2.36 16.27
C ARG A 98 -0.49 -3.06 15.46
N ARG A 99 -0.29 -3.19 14.16
CA ARG A 99 -1.24 -3.82 13.22
C ARG A 99 -0.52 -4.81 12.31
N ARG A 100 -1.24 -5.86 11.92
CA ARG A 100 -0.78 -6.83 10.93
C ARG A 100 -0.71 -6.24 9.52
N VAL A 101 -1.70 -5.45 9.16
CA VAL A 101 -1.74 -4.75 7.88
C VAL A 101 -1.33 -3.30 8.10
N VAL A 102 -0.27 -2.89 7.43
CA VAL A 102 0.25 -1.52 7.47
C VAL A 102 0.24 -0.99 6.05
N ALA A 103 -0.69 -0.09 5.77
CA ALA A 103 -0.89 0.53 4.46
C ALA A 103 -0.37 1.97 4.45
N CYS A 104 0.13 2.39 3.29
CA CYS A 104 0.68 3.71 3.05
C CYS A 104 0.36 4.15 1.62
N ILE A 105 0.25 5.44 1.38
CA ILE A 105 -0.03 6.00 0.06
C ILE A 105 1.25 6.55 -0.57
N TYR A 106 1.55 6.08 -1.78
CA TYR A 106 2.51 6.73 -2.68
C TYR A 106 1.76 7.75 -3.53
N ASN A 107 2.21 9.00 -3.47
CA ASN A 107 1.61 10.11 -4.23
C ASN A 107 2.67 10.80 -5.10
N PRO A 108 2.51 10.80 -6.44
CA PRO A 108 3.46 11.42 -7.37
C PRO A 108 3.52 12.95 -7.25
N ASP A 109 2.51 13.60 -6.69
CA ASP A 109 2.54 15.05 -6.44
C ASP A 109 3.60 15.44 -5.39
N ARG A 110 3.98 14.47 -4.56
CA ARG A 110 5.03 14.65 -3.54
C ARG A 110 6.40 14.15 -3.99
N ILE A 111 6.41 13.29 -4.99
CA ILE A 111 7.63 12.62 -5.50
C ILE A 111 7.60 12.72 -7.02
N ALA A 112 8.17 13.80 -7.55
CA ALA A 112 8.17 14.08 -8.98
C ALA A 112 9.07 13.10 -9.74
N SER A 113 8.47 12.08 -10.33
CA SER A 113 9.15 11.11 -11.19
C SER A 113 8.14 10.47 -12.15
N PRO A 114 8.51 10.19 -13.42
CA PRO A 114 7.62 9.54 -14.38
C PRO A 114 7.39 8.05 -14.09
N LEU A 115 8.29 7.42 -13.36
CA LEU A 115 8.29 6.00 -13.03
C LEU A 115 8.66 5.80 -11.56
N VAL A 116 8.30 4.66 -10.99
CA VAL A 116 8.67 4.26 -9.64
C VAL A 116 8.88 2.74 -9.56
N GLY A 117 9.84 2.30 -8.74
CA GLY A 117 10.04 0.90 -8.38
C GLY A 117 9.50 0.62 -6.97
N PHE A 118 8.77 -0.49 -6.82
CA PHE A 118 8.37 -1.01 -5.52
C PHE A 118 9.14 -2.28 -5.21
N GLU A 119 9.78 -2.31 -4.06
CA GLU A 119 10.60 -3.44 -3.63
C GLU A 119 9.70 -4.60 -3.14
N ASN A 120 10.18 -5.84 -3.21
CA ASN A 120 9.36 -7.04 -3.03
C ASN A 120 8.89 -7.31 -1.60
N HIS A 121 9.32 -6.54 -0.61
CA HIS A 121 8.74 -6.52 0.73
C HIS A 121 7.48 -5.64 0.83
N LEU A 122 7.02 -5.12 -0.31
CA LEU A 122 5.76 -4.40 -0.48
C LEU A 122 4.82 -5.15 -1.40
N ASN A 123 3.52 -5.05 -1.10
CA ASN A 123 2.46 -5.23 -2.07
C ASN A 123 1.94 -3.85 -2.49
N TYR A 124 1.46 -3.71 -3.73
CA TYR A 124 0.87 -2.46 -4.20
C TYR A 124 -0.46 -2.71 -4.90
N PHE A 125 -1.43 -1.86 -4.60
CA PHE A 125 -2.74 -1.84 -5.25
C PHE A 125 -2.70 -0.90 -6.45
N HIS A 126 -3.26 -1.33 -7.55
CA HIS A 126 -3.24 -0.62 -8.82
C HIS A 126 -4.49 -0.90 -9.68
N VAL A 127 -4.71 -0.08 -10.69
CA VAL A 127 -5.71 -0.27 -11.74
C VAL A 127 -4.99 -0.70 -13.02
N GLN A 128 -4.97 -1.99 -13.32
CA GLN A 128 -4.30 -2.55 -14.50
C GLN A 128 -2.86 -2.04 -14.71
N GLY A 129 -2.07 -1.98 -13.63
CA GLY A 129 -0.68 -1.51 -13.65
C GLY A 129 -0.51 0.01 -13.53
N HIS A 130 -1.59 0.77 -13.41
CA HIS A 130 -1.62 2.23 -13.24
C HIS A 130 -2.12 2.65 -11.86
N GLY A 131 -1.93 3.92 -11.53
CA GLY A 131 -2.44 4.50 -10.28
C GLY A 131 -3.97 4.60 -10.23
N MET A 132 -4.48 4.94 -9.06
CA MET A 132 -5.89 5.16 -8.78
C MET A 132 -6.18 6.62 -8.41
N THR A 133 -7.45 6.96 -8.21
CA THR A 133 -7.84 8.29 -7.75
C THR A 133 -7.43 8.52 -6.29
N THR A 134 -7.24 9.78 -5.91
CA THR A 134 -6.86 10.18 -4.55
C THR A 134 -7.87 9.69 -3.52
N ASP A 135 -9.17 9.88 -3.77
CA ASP A 135 -10.22 9.51 -2.82
C ASP A 135 -10.29 8.00 -2.61
N LEU A 136 -10.18 7.21 -3.69
CA LEU A 136 -10.13 5.76 -3.59
C LEU A 136 -8.90 5.29 -2.79
N ALA A 137 -7.72 5.87 -3.06
CA ALA A 137 -6.49 5.52 -2.34
C ALA A 137 -6.59 5.82 -0.85
N LYS A 138 -7.11 7.00 -0.49
CA LYS A 138 -7.32 7.39 0.91
C LYS A 138 -8.30 6.45 1.62
N GLY A 139 -9.44 6.16 1.01
CA GLY A 139 -10.45 5.25 1.57
C GLY A 139 -9.92 3.82 1.72
N LEU A 140 -9.21 3.32 0.71
CA LEU A 140 -8.60 2.00 0.74
C LEU A 140 -7.53 1.89 1.83
N ALA A 141 -6.64 2.87 1.94
CA ALA A 141 -5.61 2.90 2.98
C ALA A 141 -6.24 2.99 4.39
N ALA A 142 -7.31 3.77 4.56
CA ALA A 142 -8.06 3.85 5.80
C ALA A 142 -8.66 2.50 6.18
N PHE A 143 -9.34 1.83 5.26
CA PHE A 143 -9.90 0.50 5.48
C PHE A 143 -8.84 -0.52 5.86
N LEU A 144 -7.75 -0.60 5.10
CA LEU A 144 -6.65 -1.53 5.36
C LEU A 144 -5.97 -1.30 6.72
N ASN A 145 -5.89 -0.06 7.18
CA ASN A 145 -5.33 0.31 8.47
C ASN A 145 -6.33 0.21 9.64
N SER A 146 -7.57 -0.21 9.38
CA SER A 146 -8.59 -0.32 10.42
C SER A 146 -8.38 -1.51 11.35
N SER A 147 -8.94 -1.41 12.55
CA SER A 147 -8.93 -2.51 13.53
C SER A 147 -9.75 -3.72 13.04
N VAL A 148 -10.73 -3.51 12.16
CA VAL A 148 -11.52 -4.59 11.56
C VAL A 148 -10.64 -5.49 10.70
N VAL A 149 -9.81 -4.90 9.84
CA VAL A 149 -8.87 -5.64 8.99
C VAL A 149 -7.78 -6.31 9.83
N ASP A 150 -7.25 -5.64 10.85
CA ASP A 150 -6.29 -6.23 11.77
C ASP A 150 -6.85 -7.47 12.47
N ALA A 151 -8.07 -7.39 13.00
CA ALA A 151 -8.76 -8.50 13.65
C ALA A 151 -8.99 -9.68 12.69
N TYR A 152 -9.39 -9.39 11.45
CA TYR A 152 -9.56 -10.41 10.40
C TYR A 152 -8.24 -11.16 10.13
N PHE A 153 -7.15 -10.43 9.89
CA PHE A 153 -5.85 -11.05 9.60
C PHE A 153 -5.29 -11.84 10.79
N ARG A 154 -5.46 -11.36 12.01
CA ARG A 154 -5.05 -12.09 13.22
C ARG A 154 -5.81 -13.40 13.41
N ARG A 155 -7.07 -13.45 12.98
CA ARG A 155 -7.93 -14.63 13.13
C ARG A 155 -7.72 -15.66 12.02
N PHE A 156 -7.56 -15.20 10.77
CA PHE A 156 -7.57 -16.06 9.59
C PHE A 156 -6.20 -16.26 8.93
N SER A 157 -5.22 -15.42 9.23
CA SER A 157 -3.85 -15.55 8.75
C SER A 157 -2.93 -15.98 9.90
N GLY A 158 -2.58 -17.27 9.94
CA GLY A 158 -1.61 -17.82 10.90
C GLY A 158 -0.16 -17.39 10.61
N HIS A 159 0.07 -16.64 9.54
CA HIS A 159 1.40 -16.26 9.07
C HIS A 159 1.77 -14.84 9.53
N THR A 160 3.07 -14.60 9.64
CA THR A 160 3.63 -13.25 9.88
C THR A 160 3.68 -12.39 8.61
N GLN A 161 3.36 -12.99 7.45
CA GLN A 161 3.37 -12.35 6.15
C GLN A 161 1.96 -11.94 5.73
N VAL A 162 1.84 -10.80 5.07
CA VAL A 162 0.65 -10.35 4.35
C VAL A 162 0.95 -10.46 2.86
N ASN A 163 0.50 -11.52 2.23
CA ASN A 163 0.76 -11.76 0.83
C ASN A 163 -0.31 -11.14 -0.08
N ALA A 164 0.01 -10.96 -1.36
CA ALA A 164 -0.95 -10.47 -2.35
C ALA A 164 -2.21 -11.37 -2.42
N THR A 165 -2.06 -12.69 -2.25
CA THR A 165 -3.17 -13.64 -2.20
C THR A 165 -4.11 -13.37 -1.03
N ASP A 166 -3.56 -13.07 0.15
CA ASP A 166 -4.36 -12.73 1.34
C ASP A 166 -5.17 -11.46 1.11
N LEU A 167 -4.55 -10.44 0.51
CA LEU A 167 -5.20 -9.18 0.18
C LEU A 167 -6.27 -9.35 -0.92
N ARG A 168 -6.08 -10.24 -1.89
CA ARG A 168 -7.11 -10.57 -2.88
C ARG A 168 -8.32 -11.28 -2.28
N SER A 169 -8.09 -12.10 -1.28
CA SER A 169 -9.14 -12.87 -0.60
C SER A 169 -9.93 -12.04 0.43
N LEU A 170 -9.40 -10.91 0.84
CA LEU A 170 -10.08 -9.97 1.72
C LEU A 170 -11.33 -9.41 1.02
N ARG A 171 -12.37 -9.12 1.79
CA ARG A 171 -13.56 -8.43 1.32
C ARG A 171 -13.49 -6.95 1.68
N TYR A 172 -13.96 -6.11 0.80
CA TYR A 172 -13.81 -4.66 0.85
C TYR A 172 -15.17 -3.96 0.91
N PRO A 173 -15.29 -2.78 1.51
CA PRO A 173 -16.42 -1.91 1.27
C PRO A 173 -16.57 -1.63 -0.23
N SER A 174 -17.76 -1.22 -0.68
CA SER A 174 -17.95 -0.85 -2.08
C SER A 174 -17.00 0.28 -2.49
N ARG A 175 -16.73 0.40 -3.77
CA ARG A 175 -15.91 1.49 -4.31
C ARG A 175 -16.44 2.87 -3.88
N ASP A 176 -17.76 3.09 -4.01
CA ASP A 176 -18.40 4.33 -3.61
C ASP A 176 -18.23 4.62 -2.11
N ALA A 177 -18.30 3.59 -1.27
CA ALA A 177 -18.07 3.74 0.16
C ALA A 177 -16.62 4.14 0.45
N LEU A 178 -15.64 3.51 -0.20
CA LEU A 178 -14.22 3.86 -0.05
C LEU A 178 -13.94 5.29 -0.55
N GLU A 179 -14.49 5.69 -1.68
CA GLU A 179 -14.32 7.04 -2.21
C GLU A 179 -14.95 8.10 -1.29
N ARG A 180 -16.12 7.84 -0.70
CA ARG A 180 -16.72 8.72 0.31
C ARG A 180 -15.85 8.85 1.57
N ILE A 181 -15.31 7.74 2.06
CA ILE A 181 -14.33 7.77 3.16
C ILE A 181 -13.15 8.65 2.77
N GLY A 182 -12.55 8.39 1.63
CA GLY A 182 -11.36 9.10 1.16
C GLY A 182 -11.58 10.58 0.92
N HIS A 183 -12.76 10.97 0.44
CA HIS A 183 -13.12 12.37 0.26
C HIS A 183 -13.19 13.14 1.58
N THR A 184 -13.65 12.48 2.63
CA THR A 184 -13.83 13.10 3.95
C THR A 184 -12.56 13.09 4.80
N LEU A 185 -11.64 12.16 4.51
CA LEU A 185 -10.45 11.96 5.32
C LEU A 185 -9.31 12.91 4.95
N ASN A 186 -8.82 13.60 5.97
CA ASN A 186 -7.52 14.26 5.90
C ASN A 186 -6.43 13.27 6.38
N VAL A 187 -6.02 12.34 5.50
CA VAL A 187 -4.89 11.44 5.80
C VAL A 187 -3.61 12.28 5.66
N PRO A 188 -2.77 12.44 6.68
CA PRO A 188 -2.27 11.44 7.64
C PRO A 188 -2.62 11.67 9.13
N GLU A 189 -3.51 12.57 9.46
CA GLU A 189 -3.70 13.06 10.84
C GLU A 189 -4.75 12.30 11.68
N MET A 190 -5.30 11.20 11.16
CA MET A 190 -6.38 10.51 11.86
C MET A 190 -5.89 9.61 12.98
N SER A 191 -6.50 9.74 14.14
CA SER A 191 -6.39 8.75 15.21
C SER A 191 -6.98 7.41 14.76
N GLN A 192 -6.53 6.30 15.35
CA GLN A 192 -7.09 4.97 15.07
C GLN A 192 -8.59 4.92 15.33
N GLU A 193 -9.06 5.58 16.39
CA GLU A 193 -10.47 5.67 16.74
C GLU A 193 -11.30 6.37 15.67
N ALA A 194 -10.84 7.51 15.15
CA ALA A 194 -11.52 8.22 14.07
C ALA A 194 -11.60 7.38 12.80
N LEU A 195 -10.52 6.70 12.45
CA LEU A 195 -10.45 5.79 11.31
C LEU A 195 -11.43 4.62 11.45
N ASP A 196 -11.47 3.97 12.61
CA ASP A 196 -12.35 2.85 12.89
C ASP A 196 -13.83 3.28 12.89
N ASN A 197 -14.14 4.47 13.37
CA ASN A 197 -15.49 5.04 13.31
C ASN A 197 -15.97 5.28 11.87
N TRP A 198 -15.10 5.79 11.00
CA TRP A 198 -15.43 5.97 9.59
C TRP A 198 -15.62 4.64 8.86
N VAL A 199 -14.73 3.71 9.06
CA VAL A 199 -14.82 2.37 8.46
C VAL A 199 -16.07 1.64 8.97
N GLY A 200 -16.37 1.73 10.27
CA GLY A 200 -17.56 1.11 10.87
C GLY A 200 -18.89 1.65 10.33
N ARG A 201 -18.91 2.88 9.82
CA ARG A 201 -20.10 3.45 9.15
C ARG A 201 -20.25 3.01 7.69
N ALA A 202 -19.19 2.52 7.09
CA ALA A 202 -19.15 2.09 5.69
C ALA A 202 -19.38 0.59 5.53
N LEU A 203 -19.30 -0.18 6.63
CA LEU A 203 -19.61 -1.61 6.72
C LEU A 203 -21.07 -1.83 7.15
#